data_87d687bb939f0103ad68fbc75437f7d1
#
_entry.id   87d687bb939f0103ad68fbc75437f7d1
#
_cell.length_a   1.000
_cell.length_b   1.000
_cell.length_c   1.000
_cell.angle_alpha   90.00
_cell.angle_beta   90.00
_cell.angle_gamma   90.00
#
_symmetry.space_group_name_H-M   'P 1'
#
loop_
_entity.id
_entity.type
_entity.pdbx_description
1 polymer ?
#
loop_
_entity_poly.entity_id
_entity_poly.type
_entity_poly.pdbx_seq_one_letter_code
_entity_poly.pdbx_strand_id
1 'polypeptide(L)'
;GETKTSRHIPNDILRELHGFIHMFEDTPEFVARHIIREAKSYLEGVQPPFFKALLDYAEDGSYSWHCPGHSGGVAFLKSPVGQMFHQFFGENMLRADVCNAVEELGQLLDHTGPVAESERNAARIFNADHCFFVTNGTSTSNKMVWHHTVAPGDVVVVDRNCHKSILHAIIMTGSIPVFLKPTRNHFGIIGPIPKEEFEQASIQRKISLNPLLRGVDAKKVKP
;
A
#
# COMPACT_ATOMS: atom_id res chain seq x y z
N GLY A 1 -23.16 12.20 29.50
CA GLY A 1 -23.02 12.59 30.92
C GLY A 1 -23.58 11.53 31.83
N GLU A 2 -22.89 11.17 32.90
CA GLU A 2 -23.45 10.30 33.92
C GLU A 2 -24.69 10.95 34.53
N THR A 3 -25.83 10.42 34.20
CA THR A 3 -27.03 10.66 34.95
C THR A 3 -27.24 9.49 35.92
N LYS A 4 -28.04 9.68 37.00
CA LYS A 4 -28.37 8.60 37.94
C LYS A 4 -28.97 7.37 37.25
N THR A 5 -29.42 7.51 36.00
CA THR A 5 -29.95 6.46 35.10
C THR A 5 -28.90 5.77 34.24
N SER A 6 -27.66 6.30 34.11
CA SER A 6 -26.61 5.75 33.26
C SER A 6 -25.73 4.69 33.95
N ARG A 7 -26.21 4.13 35.08
CA ARG A 7 -25.44 3.13 35.87
C ARG A 7 -25.13 1.81 35.15
N HIS A 8 -25.61 1.62 33.96
CA HIS A 8 -25.39 0.40 33.16
C HIS A 8 -25.11 0.73 31.70
N ILE A 9 -24.08 1.57 31.44
CA ILE A 9 -23.57 1.67 30.07
C ILE A 9 -22.85 0.35 29.77
N PRO A 10 -23.23 -0.39 28.72
CA PRO A 10 -22.54 -1.61 28.31
C PRO A 10 -21.05 -1.40 28.11
N ASN A 11 -20.25 -2.41 28.45
CA ASN A 11 -18.78 -2.31 28.38
C ASN A 11 -18.24 -2.10 26.96
N ASP A 12 -18.97 -2.55 25.94
CA ASP A 12 -18.69 -2.28 24.55
C ASP A 12 -18.80 -0.78 24.22
N ILE A 13 -19.86 -0.13 24.69
CA ILE A 13 -20.03 1.33 24.54
C ILE A 13 -18.97 2.09 25.37
N LEU A 14 -18.65 1.62 26.58
CA LEU A 14 -17.62 2.27 27.39
C LEU A 14 -16.23 2.26 26.73
N ARG A 15 -15.92 1.23 25.94
CA ARG A 15 -14.67 1.14 25.20
C ARG A 15 -14.56 2.13 24.03
N GLU A 16 -15.68 2.61 23.52
CA GLU A 16 -15.77 3.60 22.45
C GLU A 16 -15.72 5.05 22.99
N LEU A 17 -15.77 5.23 24.32
CA LEU A 17 -15.76 6.56 24.92
C LEU A 17 -14.31 7.01 25.18
N HIS A 18 -13.94 8.17 24.64
CA HIS A 18 -12.63 8.78 24.82
C HIS A 18 -12.47 9.56 26.14
N GLY A 19 -13.56 9.86 26.84
CA GLY A 19 -13.50 10.56 28.11
C GLY A 19 -14.87 10.93 28.67
N PHE A 20 -14.86 11.42 29.92
CA PHE A 20 -16.02 11.87 30.64
C PHE A 20 -15.86 13.33 31.06
N ILE A 21 -16.92 14.11 30.93
CA ILE A 21 -16.96 15.52 31.35
C ILE A 21 -18.12 15.70 32.31
N HIS A 22 -17.84 16.31 33.48
CA HIS A 22 -18.84 16.69 34.48
C HIS A 22 -19.44 18.06 34.11
N MET A 23 -20.61 18.04 33.44
CA MET A 23 -21.24 19.24 32.88
C MET A 23 -21.64 20.32 33.89
N PHE A 24 -21.67 20.00 35.17
CA PHE A 24 -22.12 20.93 36.22
C PHE A 24 -21.00 21.67 36.94
N GLU A 25 -19.76 21.29 36.68
CA GLU A 25 -18.60 21.84 37.42
C GLU A 25 -17.69 22.67 36.49
N ASP A 26 -17.90 22.62 35.19
CA ASP A 26 -16.96 23.19 34.23
C ASP A 26 -17.58 24.31 33.38
N THR A 27 -16.79 25.35 33.12
CA THR A 27 -17.17 26.40 32.17
C THR A 27 -17.23 25.89 30.75
N PRO A 28 -18.06 26.47 29.86
CA PRO A 28 -18.12 26.09 28.43
C PRO A 28 -16.75 26.10 27.75
N GLU A 29 -15.88 27.02 28.12
CA GLU A 29 -14.52 27.12 27.54
C GLU A 29 -13.64 25.95 27.99
N PHE A 30 -13.79 25.48 29.23
CA PHE A 30 -13.07 24.29 29.71
C PHE A 30 -13.55 23.04 28.99
N VAL A 31 -14.86 22.86 28.89
CA VAL A 31 -15.47 21.75 28.17
C VAL A 31 -15.02 21.73 26.71
N ALA A 32 -15.02 22.88 26.02
CA ALA A 32 -14.58 23.00 24.65
C ALA A 32 -13.10 22.60 24.49
N ARG A 33 -12.23 23.09 25.38
CA ARG A 33 -10.79 22.71 25.36
C ARG A 33 -10.59 21.21 25.58
N HIS A 34 -11.36 20.61 26.46
CA HIS A 34 -11.29 19.16 26.72
C HIS A 34 -11.71 18.36 25.48
N ILE A 35 -12.84 18.73 24.86
CA ILE A 35 -13.31 18.07 23.62
C ILE A 35 -12.26 18.21 22.51
N ILE A 36 -11.68 19.40 22.33
CA ILE A 36 -10.64 19.64 21.33
C ILE A 36 -9.41 18.77 21.60
N ARG A 37 -8.98 18.64 22.85
CA ARG A 37 -7.85 17.79 23.22
C ARG A 37 -8.10 16.33 22.89
N GLU A 38 -9.27 15.81 23.29
CA GLU A 38 -9.63 14.40 23.01
C GLU A 38 -9.80 14.14 21.50
N ALA A 39 -10.39 15.09 20.77
CA ALA A 39 -10.51 15.00 19.33
C ALA A 39 -9.13 14.98 18.63
N LYS A 40 -8.19 15.82 19.08
CA LYS A 40 -6.82 15.81 18.57
C LYS A 40 -6.12 14.48 18.88
N SER A 41 -6.20 13.99 20.11
CA SER A 41 -5.63 12.70 20.51
C SER A 41 -6.21 11.54 19.67
N TYR A 42 -7.51 11.54 19.42
CA TYR A 42 -8.14 10.58 18.52
C TYR A 42 -7.58 10.66 17.10
N LEU A 43 -7.53 11.87 16.53
CA LEU A 43 -7.01 12.07 15.18
C LEU A 43 -5.55 11.65 15.06
N GLU A 44 -4.72 11.93 16.06
CA GLU A 44 -3.34 11.45 16.13
C GLU A 44 -3.25 9.92 16.16
N GLY A 45 -4.17 9.27 16.89
CA GLY A 45 -4.23 7.81 16.98
C GLY A 45 -4.69 7.09 15.72
N VAL A 46 -5.45 7.77 14.83
CA VAL A 46 -5.93 7.19 13.56
C VAL A 46 -5.02 7.49 12.37
N GLN A 47 -4.04 8.38 12.53
CA GLN A 47 -3.10 8.69 11.46
C GLN A 47 -2.20 7.49 11.15
N PRO A 48 -2.02 7.13 9.86
CA PRO A 48 -1.02 6.13 9.49
C PRO A 48 0.38 6.55 9.93
N PRO A 49 1.20 5.66 10.51
CA PRO A 49 2.48 6.02 11.12
C PRO A 49 3.43 6.79 10.19
N PHE A 50 3.58 6.34 8.94
CA PHE A 50 4.42 7.04 7.97
C PHE A 50 3.87 8.42 7.60
N PHE A 51 2.55 8.53 7.42
CA PHE A 51 1.92 9.81 7.10
C PHE A 51 2.10 10.82 8.24
N LYS A 52 1.93 10.37 9.49
CA LYS A 52 2.20 11.19 10.66
C LYS A 52 3.65 11.69 10.69
N ALA A 53 4.61 10.78 10.53
CA ALA A 53 6.03 11.15 10.51
C ALA A 53 6.36 12.15 9.38
N LEU A 54 5.73 12.00 8.21
CA LEU A 54 5.91 12.91 7.08
C LEU A 54 5.33 14.30 7.38
N LEU A 55 4.18 14.38 8.04
CA LEU A 55 3.59 15.65 8.48
C LEU A 55 4.50 16.35 9.51
N ASP A 56 4.91 15.61 10.54
CA ASP A 56 5.78 16.11 11.59
C ASP A 56 7.10 16.65 11.00
N TYR A 57 7.69 15.91 10.05
CA TYR A 57 8.90 16.32 9.32
C TYR A 57 8.67 17.59 8.47
N ALA A 58 7.56 17.66 7.75
CA ALA A 58 7.24 18.83 6.93
C ALA A 58 6.98 20.10 7.77
N GLU A 59 6.41 19.95 8.98
CA GLU A 59 6.09 21.04 9.91
C GLU A 59 7.30 21.49 10.71
N ASP A 60 8.27 20.63 10.99
CA ASP A 60 9.46 20.92 11.81
C ASP A 60 10.33 22.06 11.22
N GLY A 61 10.26 22.27 9.91
CA GLY A 61 10.95 23.35 9.23
C GLY A 61 12.48 23.22 9.20
N SER A 62 13.01 22.04 9.47
CA SER A 62 14.42 21.71 9.42
C SER A 62 15.01 21.94 8.02
N TYR A 63 16.28 22.32 7.96
CA TYR A 63 17.00 22.44 6.69
C TYR A 63 17.21 21.06 6.08
N SER A 64 16.71 20.90 4.84
CA SER A 64 16.89 19.68 4.06
C SER A 64 18.25 19.70 3.34
N TRP A 65 19.15 18.78 3.72
CA TRP A 65 20.44 18.56 3.09
C TRP A 65 20.45 17.33 2.15
N HIS A 66 19.30 16.77 1.89
CA HIS A 66 19.09 15.62 1.02
C HIS A 66 18.33 16.02 -0.27
N CYS A 67 18.23 15.07 -1.23
CA CYS A 67 17.35 15.24 -2.38
C CYS A 67 15.87 15.26 -1.97
N PRO A 68 15.02 15.99 -2.73
CA PRO A 68 15.33 16.75 -3.94
C PRO A 68 15.94 18.13 -3.64
N GLY A 69 16.71 18.65 -4.61
CA GLY A 69 17.49 19.88 -4.46
C GLY A 69 16.70 21.18 -4.38
N HIS A 70 15.38 21.13 -4.45
CA HIS A 70 14.54 22.31 -4.25
C HIS A 70 14.39 22.70 -2.76
N SER A 71 14.87 21.87 -1.83
CA SER A 71 14.93 22.13 -0.39
C SER A 71 13.61 22.67 0.17
N GLY A 72 12.58 21.83 0.20
CA GLY A 72 11.23 22.21 0.64
C GLY A 72 10.54 23.27 -0.22
N GLY A 73 10.97 23.41 -1.48
CA GLY A 73 10.37 24.36 -2.42
C GLY A 73 11.05 25.74 -2.48
N VAL A 74 12.00 26.03 -1.58
CA VAL A 74 12.69 27.33 -1.52
C VAL A 74 13.37 27.71 -2.84
N ALA A 75 13.90 26.73 -3.57
CA ALA A 75 14.53 26.95 -4.87
C ALA A 75 13.57 27.54 -5.91
N PHE A 76 12.29 27.21 -5.86
CA PHE A 76 11.27 27.73 -6.77
C PHE A 76 10.98 29.22 -6.56
N LEU A 77 11.16 29.75 -5.35
CA LEU A 77 10.88 31.15 -5.03
C LEU A 77 11.82 32.13 -5.72
N LYS A 78 12.89 31.65 -6.35
CA LYS A 78 13.91 32.47 -7.01
C LYS A 78 13.48 33.01 -8.38
N SER A 79 12.35 32.57 -8.94
CA SER A 79 11.87 33.05 -10.24
C SER A 79 10.34 33.21 -10.24
N PRO A 80 9.80 34.08 -11.08
CA PRO A 80 8.33 34.29 -11.18
C PRO A 80 7.58 33.01 -11.52
N VAL A 81 8.09 32.19 -12.44
CA VAL A 81 7.48 30.89 -12.81
C VAL A 81 7.57 29.91 -11.65
N GLY A 82 8.69 29.88 -10.95
CA GLY A 82 8.84 29.05 -9.75
C GLY A 82 7.90 29.47 -8.63
N GLN A 83 7.68 30.76 -8.44
CA GLN A 83 6.69 31.25 -7.46
C GLN A 83 5.27 30.80 -7.81
N MET A 84 4.87 30.82 -9.08
CA MET A 84 3.58 30.28 -9.53
C MET A 84 3.46 28.78 -9.22
N PHE A 85 4.53 28.01 -9.46
CA PHE A 85 4.58 26.59 -9.14
C PHE A 85 4.45 26.34 -7.63
N HIS A 86 5.22 27.07 -6.82
CA HIS A 86 5.17 26.99 -5.36
C HIS A 86 3.78 27.35 -4.82
N GLN A 87 3.16 28.40 -5.36
CA GLN A 87 1.81 28.80 -4.96
C GLN A 87 0.76 27.77 -5.33
N PHE A 88 0.91 27.10 -6.48
CA PHE A 88 -0.03 26.08 -6.94
C PHE A 88 0.02 24.81 -6.07
N PHE A 89 1.22 24.29 -5.79
CA PHE A 89 1.37 23.08 -4.99
C PHE A 89 1.28 23.32 -3.48
N GLY A 90 1.63 24.50 -3.03
CA GLY A 90 1.70 24.85 -1.61
C GLY A 90 2.99 24.37 -0.92
N GLU A 91 3.34 25.03 0.17
CA GLU A 91 4.59 24.79 0.89
C GLU A 91 4.66 23.37 1.47
N ASN A 92 3.60 22.91 2.10
CA ASN A 92 3.58 21.58 2.74
C ASN A 92 3.79 20.44 1.74
N MET A 93 3.22 20.53 0.54
CA MET A 93 3.43 19.54 -0.49
C MET A 93 4.89 19.47 -0.93
N LEU A 94 5.54 20.62 -1.06
CA LEU A 94 6.95 20.71 -1.45
C LEU A 94 7.90 20.30 -0.32
N ARG A 95 7.53 20.56 0.93
CA ARG A 95 8.27 20.07 2.10
C ARG A 95 8.14 18.58 2.32
N ALA A 96 7.00 17.99 1.92
CA ALA A 96 6.77 16.56 1.98
C ALA A 96 7.46 15.77 0.85
N ASP A 97 8.02 16.46 -0.15
CA ASP A 97 8.83 15.82 -1.19
C ASP A 97 10.27 15.63 -0.70
N VAL A 98 10.53 14.48 -0.13
CA VAL A 98 11.76 14.16 0.60
C VAL A 98 12.41 12.88 0.08
N CYS A 99 13.70 12.70 0.37
CA CYS A 99 14.41 11.47 0.09
C CYS A 99 13.89 10.33 0.98
N ASN A 100 13.81 9.12 0.41
CA ASN A 100 13.43 7.92 1.16
C ASN A 100 14.49 7.42 2.15
N ALA A 101 15.60 8.13 2.28
CA ALA A 101 16.69 7.84 3.22
C ALA A 101 16.76 8.84 4.37
N VAL A 102 15.70 9.63 4.58
CA VAL A 102 15.57 10.52 5.75
C VAL A 102 15.36 9.67 6.99
N GLU A 103 16.23 9.81 7.99
CA GLU A 103 16.26 8.93 9.17
C GLU A 103 14.94 8.97 9.96
N GLU A 104 14.34 10.14 10.09
CA GLU A 104 13.08 10.38 10.79
C GLU A 104 11.89 9.65 10.16
N LEU A 105 11.97 9.36 8.86
CA LEU A 105 10.94 8.64 8.11
C LEU A 105 11.14 7.13 8.11
N GLY A 106 12.30 6.66 8.59
CA GLY A 106 12.70 5.26 8.52
C GLY A 106 13.19 4.86 7.14
N GLN A 107 13.54 3.60 6.98
CA GLN A 107 14.12 3.08 5.74
C GLN A 107 13.27 1.99 5.11
N LEU A 108 12.94 2.17 3.83
CA LEU A 108 12.15 1.22 3.08
C LEU A 108 12.91 -0.09 2.81
N LEU A 109 14.23 -0.01 2.56
CA LEU A 109 15.05 -1.19 2.29
C LEU A 109 15.24 -2.06 3.53
N ASP A 110 15.47 -1.43 4.69
CA ASP A 110 15.77 -2.11 5.95
C ASP A 110 14.52 -2.37 6.79
N HIS A 111 13.36 -1.89 6.33
CA HIS A 111 12.07 -1.99 7.05
C HIS A 111 12.17 -1.47 8.48
N THR A 112 12.64 -0.23 8.66
CA THR A 112 12.84 0.40 9.97
C THR A 112 11.99 1.65 10.16
N GLY A 113 11.83 2.10 11.42
CA GLY A 113 11.14 3.33 11.78
C GLY A 113 9.66 3.38 11.36
N PRO A 114 9.12 4.56 11.04
CA PRO A 114 7.73 4.76 10.64
C PRO A 114 7.29 3.94 9.43
N VAL A 115 8.20 3.61 8.50
CA VAL A 115 7.93 2.68 7.38
C VAL A 115 7.55 1.31 7.92
N ALA A 116 8.38 0.73 8.79
CA ALA A 116 8.10 -0.58 9.38
C ALA A 116 6.82 -0.60 10.22
N GLU A 117 6.54 0.48 10.95
CA GLU A 117 5.30 0.61 11.71
C GLU A 117 4.08 0.61 10.79
N SER A 118 4.15 1.32 9.67
CA SER A 118 3.09 1.36 8.67
C SER A 118 2.90 -0.01 7.99
N GLU A 119 3.97 -0.74 7.71
CA GLU A 119 3.91 -2.10 7.17
C GLU A 119 3.24 -3.07 8.15
N ARG A 120 3.60 -3.00 9.45
CA ARG A 120 2.92 -3.79 10.50
C ARG A 120 1.44 -3.44 10.62
N ASN A 121 1.10 -2.15 10.57
CA ASN A 121 -0.29 -1.71 10.62
C ASN A 121 -1.08 -2.20 9.40
N ALA A 122 -0.51 -2.11 8.20
CA ALA A 122 -1.11 -2.65 6.99
C ALA A 122 -1.29 -4.18 7.07
N ALA A 123 -0.29 -4.93 7.53
CA ALA A 123 -0.39 -6.38 7.74
C ALA A 123 -1.56 -6.73 8.68
N ARG A 124 -1.70 -6.00 9.80
CA ARG A 124 -2.83 -6.19 10.73
C ARG A 124 -4.19 -5.92 10.06
N ILE A 125 -4.31 -4.85 9.27
CA ILE A 125 -5.57 -4.46 8.60
C ILE A 125 -5.98 -5.51 7.55
N PHE A 126 -5.00 -6.00 6.78
CA PHE A 126 -5.24 -7.00 5.73
C PHE A 126 -5.20 -8.44 6.23
N ASN A 127 -5.05 -8.65 7.56
CA ASN A 127 -4.93 -9.97 8.18
C ASN A 127 -3.85 -10.84 7.50
N ALA A 128 -2.69 -10.24 7.27
CA ALA A 128 -1.51 -10.87 6.68
C ALA A 128 -0.39 -10.98 7.71
N ASP A 129 0.50 -11.96 7.56
CA ASP A 129 1.66 -12.11 8.44
C ASP A 129 2.65 -10.95 8.26
N HIS A 130 2.84 -10.53 7.01
CA HIS A 130 3.71 -9.43 6.62
C HIS A 130 3.10 -8.60 5.50
N CYS A 131 3.47 -7.32 5.47
CA CYS A 131 3.17 -6.42 4.37
C CYS A 131 4.45 -5.65 4.02
N PHE A 132 4.73 -5.51 2.74
CA PHE A 132 5.90 -4.78 2.23
C PHE A 132 5.45 -3.69 1.28
N PHE A 133 5.87 -2.45 1.51
CA PHE A 133 5.55 -1.35 0.62
C PHE A 133 6.46 -1.35 -0.60
N VAL A 134 5.86 -1.30 -1.78
CA VAL A 134 6.57 -1.25 -3.06
C VAL A 134 6.28 0.07 -3.74
N THR A 135 7.22 1.00 -3.68
CA THR A 135 7.06 2.36 -4.21
C THR A 135 7.09 2.43 -5.74
N ASN A 136 7.67 1.42 -6.38
CA ASN A 136 7.78 1.36 -7.85
C ASN A 136 6.56 0.69 -8.53
N GLY A 137 5.43 0.67 -7.84
CA GLY A 137 4.12 0.24 -8.34
C GLY A 137 3.93 -1.28 -8.41
N THR A 138 2.69 -1.69 -8.66
CA THR A 138 2.25 -3.09 -8.72
C THR A 138 3.03 -3.94 -9.73
N SER A 139 3.53 -3.33 -10.80
CA SER A 139 4.40 -4.05 -11.76
C SER A 139 5.67 -4.58 -11.12
N THR A 140 6.24 -3.86 -10.16
CA THR A 140 7.40 -4.32 -9.39
C THR A 140 6.99 -5.36 -8.36
N SER A 141 5.88 -5.18 -7.65
CA SER A 141 5.33 -6.20 -6.75
C SER A 141 5.14 -7.54 -7.45
N ASN A 142 4.54 -7.54 -8.64
CA ASN A 142 4.38 -8.74 -9.47
C ASN A 142 5.73 -9.40 -9.78
N LYS A 143 6.74 -8.62 -10.15
CA LYS A 143 8.08 -9.15 -10.45
C LYS A 143 8.75 -9.72 -9.20
N MET A 144 8.63 -9.06 -8.05
CA MET A 144 9.22 -9.56 -6.78
C MET A 144 8.63 -10.91 -6.40
N VAL A 145 7.29 -11.05 -6.41
CA VAL A 145 6.62 -12.31 -6.13
C VAL A 145 7.05 -13.37 -7.13
N TRP A 146 7.11 -13.03 -8.41
CA TRP A 146 7.47 -13.97 -9.47
C TRP A 146 8.90 -14.48 -9.33
N HIS A 147 9.86 -13.58 -9.12
CA HIS A 147 11.26 -13.95 -8.93
C HIS A 147 11.53 -14.76 -7.67
N HIS A 148 10.68 -14.59 -6.63
CA HIS A 148 10.78 -15.37 -5.42
C HIS A 148 10.24 -16.79 -5.59
N THR A 149 9.13 -16.96 -6.34
CA THR A 149 8.38 -18.22 -6.40
C THR A 149 8.69 -19.09 -7.62
N VAL A 150 9.27 -18.50 -8.68
CA VAL A 150 9.42 -19.13 -9.99
C VAL A 150 10.88 -19.23 -10.40
N ALA A 151 11.32 -20.42 -10.78
CA ALA A 151 12.65 -20.70 -11.31
C ALA A 151 12.62 -20.91 -12.85
N PRO A 152 13.77 -20.80 -13.53
CA PRO A 152 13.87 -21.09 -14.97
C PRO A 152 13.39 -22.52 -15.30
N GLY A 153 12.47 -22.60 -16.27
CA GLY A 153 11.87 -23.88 -16.70
C GLY A 153 10.64 -24.31 -15.91
N ASP A 154 10.27 -23.61 -14.84
CA ASP A 154 9.00 -23.85 -14.15
C ASP A 154 7.82 -23.55 -15.05
N VAL A 155 6.78 -24.38 -14.95
CA VAL A 155 5.52 -24.15 -15.67
C VAL A 155 4.60 -23.30 -14.81
N VAL A 156 4.09 -22.21 -15.38
CA VAL A 156 3.21 -21.27 -14.70
C VAL A 156 1.86 -21.17 -15.42
N VAL A 157 0.78 -21.24 -14.66
CA VAL A 157 -0.58 -21.12 -15.18
C VAL A 157 -1.02 -19.65 -15.04
N VAL A 158 -1.38 -19.01 -16.16
CA VAL A 158 -1.65 -17.57 -16.20
C VAL A 158 -2.89 -17.26 -17.02
N ASP A 159 -3.64 -16.23 -16.58
CA ASP A 159 -4.69 -15.66 -17.42
C ASP A 159 -4.08 -15.08 -18.72
N ARG A 160 -4.67 -15.43 -19.88
CA ARG A 160 -4.25 -14.85 -21.16
C ARG A 160 -4.44 -13.32 -21.20
N ASN A 161 -5.32 -12.78 -20.36
CA ASN A 161 -5.57 -11.36 -20.18
C ASN A 161 -4.77 -10.73 -19.01
N CYS A 162 -3.67 -11.35 -18.57
CA CYS A 162 -2.84 -10.80 -17.53
C CYS A 162 -2.18 -9.48 -17.93
N HIS A 163 -1.83 -8.67 -16.94
CA HIS A 163 -1.10 -7.43 -17.14
C HIS A 163 0.29 -7.70 -17.73
N LYS A 164 0.80 -6.79 -18.55
CA LYS A 164 2.13 -6.90 -19.19
C LYS A 164 3.28 -7.18 -18.21
N SER A 165 3.19 -6.77 -16.95
CA SER A 165 4.21 -7.06 -15.93
C SER A 165 4.38 -8.56 -15.68
N ILE A 166 3.32 -9.35 -15.80
CA ILE A 166 3.35 -10.81 -15.70
C ILE A 166 4.09 -11.41 -16.92
N LEU A 167 3.81 -10.91 -18.12
CA LEU A 167 4.55 -11.34 -19.33
C LEU A 167 6.04 -11.02 -19.23
N HIS A 168 6.38 -9.84 -18.71
CA HIS A 168 7.77 -9.48 -18.44
C HIS A 168 8.41 -10.42 -17.40
N ALA A 169 7.68 -10.75 -16.33
CA ALA A 169 8.17 -11.66 -15.30
C ALA A 169 8.42 -13.07 -15.85
N ILE A 170 7.51 -13.59 -16.71
CA ILE A 170 7.70 -14.87 -17.41
C ILE A 170 9.01 -14.87 -18.23
N ILE A 171 9.24 -13.80 -18.99
CA ILE A 171 10.46 -13.67 -19.81
C ILE A 171 11.70 -13.59 -18.92
N MET A 172 11.65 -12.77 -17.87
CA MET A 172 12.80 -12.54 -16.97
C MET A 172 13.18 -13.78 -16.17
N THR A 173 12.21 -14.59 -15.76
CA THR A 173 12.46 -15.85 -15.02
C THR A 173 12.75 -17.04 -15.92
N GLY A 174 12.48 -16.94 -17.23
CA GLY A 174 12.57 -18.09 -18.13
C GLY A 174 11.54 -19.17 -17.84
N SER A 175 10.42 -18.82 -17.25
CA SER A 175 9.32 -19.74 -16.98
C SER A 175 8.49 -20.03 -18.22
N ILE A 176 7.77 -21.15 -18.22
CA ILE A 176 6.99 -21.64 -19.35
C ILE A 176 5.50 -21.41 -19.08
N PRO A 177 4.85 -20.47 -19.83
CA PRO A 177 3.46 -20.14 -19.54
C PRO A 177 2.47 -21.16 -20.13
N VAL A 178 1.45 -21.48 -19.36
CA VAL A 178 0.22 -22.16 -19.79
C VAL A 178 -0.93 -21.18 -19.62
N PHE A 179 -1.49 -20.72 -20.73
CA PHE A 179 -2.52 -19.69 -20.71
C PHE A 179 -3.93 -20.26 -20.54
N LEU A 180 -4.65 -19.73 -19.53
CA LEU A 180 -6.11 -19.88 -19.43
C LEU A 180 -6.76 -18.81 -20.33
N LYS A 181 -7.73 -19.25 -21.15
CA LYS A 181 -8.36 -18.40 -22.15
C LYS A 181 -9.68 -17.84 -21.64
N PRO A 182 -9.83 -16.51 -21.48
CA PRO A 182 -11.11 -15.89 -21.19
C PRO A 182 -12.06 -15.99 -22.38
N THR A 183 -13.35 -15.90 -22.09
CA THR A 183 -14.40 -15.75 -23.11
C THR A 183 -14.33 -14.37 -23.76
N ARG A 184 -15.01 -14.23 -24.88
CA ARG A 184 -15.27 -12.93 -25.51
C ARG A 184 -16.73 -12.85 -25.92
N ASN A 185 -17.32 -11.66 -25.76
CA ASN A 185 -18.65 -11.40 -26.30
C ASN A 185 -18.58 -11.12 -27.82
N HIS A 186 -19.73 -10.91 -28.45
CA HIS A 186 -19.82 -10.65 -29.89
C HIS A 186 -19.16 -9.34 -30.35
N PHE A 187 -18.87 -8.40 -29.43
CA PHE A 187 -18.08 -7.20 -29.69
C PHE A 187 -16.57 -7.41 -29.49
N GLY A 188 -16.14 -8.62 -29.11
CA GLY A 188 -14.74 -8.93 -28.83
C GLY A 188 -14.28 -8.50 -27.44
N ILE A 189 -15.16 -7.99 -26.59
CA ILE A 189 -14.82 -7.60 -25.20
C ILE A 189 -14.54 -8.88 -24.40
N ILE A 190 -13.43 -8.84 -23.64
CA ILE A 190 -12.96 -9.95 -22.82
C ILE A 190 -13.94 -10.17 -21.64
N GLY A 191 -14.36 -11.42 -21.47
CA GLY A 191 -15.21 -11.88 -20.38
C GLY A 191 -14.45 -12.74 -19.36
N PRO A 192 -15.15 -13.46 -18.49
CA PRO A 192 -14.55 -14.33 -17.50
C PRO A 192 -13.87 -15.55 -18.15
N ILE A 193 -12.92 -16.14 -17.42
CA ILE A 193 -12.36 -17.45 -17.77
C ILE A 193 -13.40 -18.52 -17.42
N PRO A 194 -13.79 -19.42 -18.37
CA PRO A 194 -14.69 -20.53 -18.11
C PRO A 194 -14.13 -21.46 -17.04
N LYS A 195 -15.02 -22.09 -16.24
CA LYS A 195 -14.60 -23.01 -15.17
C LYS A 195 -13.81 -24.21 -15.70
N GLU A 196 -14.13 -24.67 -16.88
CA GLU A 196 -13.49 -25.77 -17.58
C GLU A 196 -12.01 -25.51 -17.88
N GLU A 197 -11.60 -24.25 -17.96
CA GLU A 197 -10.20 -23.86 -18.13
C GLU A 197 -9.34 -24.17 -16.89
N PHE A 198 -9.97 -24.20 -15.71
CA PHE A 198 -9.31 -24.53 -14.44
C PHE A 198 -9.29 -26.01 -14.11
N GLU A 199 -9.96 -26.85 -14.89
CA GLU A 199 -9.96 -28.29 -14.69
C GLU A 199 -8.58 -28.89 -14.91
N GLN A 200 -8.18 -29.80 -14.05
CA GLN A 200 -6.88 -30.46 -14.12
C GLN A 200 -6.62 -31.08 -15.50
N ALA A 201 -7.63 -31.76 -16.09
CA ALA A 201 -7.52 -32.34 -17.42
C ALA A 201 -7.27 -31.29 -18.53
N SER A 202 -7.90 -30.13 -18.43
CA SER A 202 -7.69 -29.02 -19.36
C SER A 202 -6.27 -28.47 -19.27
N ILE A 203 -5.79 -28.25 -18.04
CA ILE A 203 -4.43 -27.75 -17.78
C ILE A 203 -3.40 -28.78 -18.27
N GLN A 204 -3.55 -30.05 -17.94
CA GLN A 204 -2.65 -31.12 -18.38
C GLN A 204 -2.59 -31.23 -19.91
N ARG A 205 -3.75 -31.13 -20.59
CA ARG A 205 -3.79 -31.11 -22.05
C ARG A 205 -3.02 -29.91 -22.62
N LYS A 206 -3.16 -28.72 -22.03
CA LYS A 206 -2.43 -27.53 -22.45
C LYS A 206 -0.93 -27.65 -22.23
N ILE A 207 -0.52 -28.27 -21.15
CA ILE A 207 0.88 -28.58 -20.87
C ILE A 207 1.43 -29.52 -21.95
N SER A 208 0.73 -30.63 -22.26
CA SER A 208 1.17 -31.61 -23.26
C SER A 208 1.25 -31.06 -24.68
N LEU A 209 0.41 -30.07 -25.00
CA LEU A 209 0.39 -29.39 -26.31
C LEU A 209 1.32 -28.18 -26.39
N ASN A 210 1.94 -27.78 -25.27
CA ASN A 210 2.79 -26.59 -25.25
C ASN A 210 4.08 -26.83 -26.05
N PRO A 211 4.35 -26.06 -27.10
CA PRO A 211 5.53 -26.24 -27.93
C PRO A 211 6.85 -26.03 -27.19
N LEU A 212 6.85 -25.23 -26.10
CA LEU A 212 8.03 -24.97 -25.27
C LEU A 212 8.37 -26.16 -24.34
N LEU A 213 7.46 -27.10 -24.16
CA LEU A 213 7.65 -28.30 -23.35
C LEU A 213 7.97 -29.57 -24.14
N ARG A 214 8.16 -29.46 -25.47
CA ARG A 214 8.53 -30.61 -26.31
C ARG A 214 9.93 -31.09 -25.91
N GLY A 215 9.97 -32.35 -25.40
CA GLY A 215 11.22 -32.98 -24.94
C GLY A 215 11.59 -32.70 -23.48
N VAL A 216 10.76 -31.96 -22.74
CA VAL A 216 10.91 -31.76 -21.30
C VAL A 216 10.14 -32.86 -20.55
N ASP A 217 10.78 -33.51 -19.59
CA ASP A 217 10.13 -34.51 -18.75
C ASP A 217 8.99 -33.86 -17.92
N ALA A 218 7.75 -34.26 -18.20
CA ALA A 218 6.55 -33.73 -17.54
C ALA A 218 6.55 -33.91 -16.00
N LYS A 219 7.44 -34.76 -15.45
CA LYS A 219 7.63 -34.94 -14.01
C LYS A 219 8.25 -33.73 -13.31
N LYS A 220 8.81 -32.77 -14.05
CA LYS A 220 9.38 -31.53 -13.52
C LYS A 220 8.39 -30.37 -13.46
N VAL A 221 7.17 -30.56 -13.95
CA VAL A 221 6.11 -29.57 -13.85
C VAL A 221 5.61 -29.53 -12.41
N LYS A 222 6.01 -28.53 -11.66
CA LYS A 222 5.41 -28.26 -10.34
C LYS A 222 4.04 -27.63 -10.56
N PRO A 223 3.01 -28.08 -9.85
CA PRO A 223 1.67 -27.50 -9.91
C PRO A 223 1.67 -26.07 -9.36
#